data_92be9da9da142aa0751f1dae63994f0f
#
_entry.id   92be9da9da142aa0751f1dae63994f0f
#
_cell.length_a   1.000
_cell.length_b   1.000
_cell.length_c   1.000
_cell.angle_alpha   90.00
_cell.angle_beta   90.00
_cell.angle_gamma   90.00
#
_symmetry.space_group_name_H-M   'P 1'
#
loop_
_entity.id
_entity.type
_entity.pdbx_description
1 polymer ?
#
loop_
_entity_poly.entity_id
_entity_poly.type
_entity_poly.pdbx_seq_one_letter_code
_entity_poly.pdbx_strand_id
1 'polypeptide(L)'
;GIMSSKVQFNLIKVINIFGIDFYNGAITVKDLIEIMDIAEFKPWESPLKGYQRKNNEQKINQIAERTIKNLDSLEALVDAININIRQKDAEAYIKPLDKNNDRYGGFHTFTYIPSLGKAFLVDGQHRAKGLQAAASKLQNDKKFNELDKLLNTFINISLTLTEDVYKEAYTFYLINQYAKSVSPEGATRLMVEGFENGSVEFQNEVTSHNTKTTID
;
A
#
# COMPACT_ATOMS: atom_id res chain seq x y z
N GLY A 1 6.10 -9.40 -27.43
CA GLY A 1 6.77 -8.39 -26.71
C GLY A 1 6.18 -8.21 -25.35
N ILE A 2 7.03 -8.03 -24.43
CA ILE A 2 6.60 -7.73 -23.09
C ILE A 2 5.95 -6.37 -23.13
N MET A 3 4.67 -6.39 -23.14
CA MET A 3 3.90 -5.16 -22.96
C MET A 3 4.23 -4.64 -21.58
N SER A 4 4.70 -3.41 -21.49
CA SER A 4 4.72 -2.74 -20.23
C SER A 4 3.29 -2.71 -19.75
N SER A 5 2.95 -3.57 -18.81
CA SER A 5 1.61 -3.63 -18.27
C SER A 5 1.37 -2.37 -17.47
N LYS A 6 0.59 -1.49 -18.04
CA LYS A 6 0.12 -0.30 -17.34
C LYS A 6 -1.07 -0.69 -16.49
N VAL A 7 -1.04 -0.30 -15.24
CA VAL A 7 -2.20 -0.48 -14.36
C VAL A 7 -2.84 0.87 -14.12
N GLN A 8 -4.13 0.94 -14.37
CA GLN A 8 -4.89 2.16 -14.16
C GLN A 8 -5.69 2.06 -12.88
N PHE A 9 -5.55 3.08 -12.05
CA PHE A 9 -6.29 3.20 -10.80
C PHE A 9 -7.40 4.23 -10.96
N ASN A 10 -8.57 3.90 -10.45
CA ASN A 10 -9.67 4.86 -10.29
C ASN A 10 -9.73 5.23 -8.81
N LEU A 11 -9.55 6.51 -8.51
CA LEU A 11 -9.27 6.98 -7.18
C LEU A 11 -10.14 8.17 -6.81
N ILE A 12 -10.29 8.39 -5.51
CA ILE A 12 -10.82 9.62 -4.95
C ILE A 12 -9.68 10.29 -4.19
N LYS A 13 -9.39 11.54 -4.49
CA LYS A 13 -8.41 12.34 -3.76
C LYS A 13 -9.01 12.70 -2.40
N VAL A 14 -8.41 12.25 -1.31
CA VAL A 14 -9.05 12.31 0.00
C VAL A 14 -8.53 13.44 0.86
N ILE A 15 -7.23 13.46 1.13
CA ILE A 15 -6.64 14.39 2.10
C ILE A 15 -5.15 14.55 1.83
N ASN A 16 -4.62 15.71 2.20
CA ASN A 16 -3.17 15.93 2.23
C ASN A 16 -2.68 15.90 3.68
N ILE A 17 -1.66 15.10 3.93
CA ILE A 17 -1.01 15.02 5.23
C ILE A 17 0.49 15.23 5.00
N PHE A 18 1.03 16.29 5.57
CA PHE A 18 2.45 16.66 5.47
C PHE A 18 2.98 16.68 4.03
N GLY A 19 2.21 17.28 3.12
CA GLY A 19 2.60 17.41 1.72
C GLY A 19 2.40 16.14 0.89
N ILE A 20 1.74 15.12 1.44
CA ILE A 20 1.42 13.87 0.74
C ILE A 20 -0.08 13.84 0.47
N ASP A 21 -0.47 13.72 -0.78
CA ASP A 21 -1.86 13.47 -1.14
C ASP A 21 -2.17 11.99 -0.98
N PHE A 22 -3.28 11.70 -0.32
CA PHE A 22 -3.81 10.35 -0.14
C PHE A 22 -5.01 10.16 -1.06
N TYR A 23 -5.03 9.01 -1.71
CA TYR A 23 -6.10 8.62 -2.63
C TYR A 23 -6.68 7.29 -2.18
N ASN A 24 -8.00 7.16 -2.22
CA ASN A 24 -8.69 5.90 -1.96
C ASN A 24 -9.34 5.39 -3.25
N GLY A 25 -9.36 4.08 -3.40
CA GLY A 25 -9.99 3.48 -4.56
C GLY A 25 -10.12 1.99 -4.42
N ALA A 26 -10.39 1.34 -5.53
CA ALA A 26 -10.53 -0.09 -5.60
C ALA A 26 -9.83 -0.60 -6.85
N ILE A 27 -9.15 -1.74 -6.70
CA ILE A 27 -8.59 -2.49 -7.83
C ILE A 27 -8.99 -3.95 -7.69
N THR A 28 -8.92 -4.69 -8.77
CA THR A 28 -9.17 -6.12 -8.73
C THR A 28 -7.99 -6.85 -8.10
N VAL A 29 -8.25 -8.02 -7.53
CA VAL A 29 -7.20 -8.92 -7.05
C VAL A 29 -6.20 -9.22 -8.18
N LYS A 30 -6.69 -9.38 -9.41
CA LYS A 30 -5.86 -9.57 -10.60
C LYS A 30 -4.85 -8.43 -10.77
N ASP A 31 -5.30 -7.20 -10.70
CA ASP A 31 -4.44 -6.03 -10.85
C ASP A 31 -3.42 -5.93 -9.71
N LEU A 32 -3.84 -6.24 -8.48
CA LEU A 32 -2.92 -6.27 -7.34
C LEU A 32 -1.80 -7.29 -7.56
N ILE A 33 -2.13 -8.50 -7.99
CA ILE A 33 -1.14 -9.55 -8.27
C ILE A 33 -0.20 -9.11 -9.39
N GLU A 34 -0.74 -8.48 -10.42
CA GLU A 34 0.06 -7.96 -11.53
C GLU A 34 1.06 -6.91 -11.05
N ILE A 35 0.65 -5.99 -10.21
CA ILE A 35 1.54 -5.00 -9.60
C ILE A 35 2.64 -5.69 -8.80
N MET A 36 2.28 -6.71 -8.02
CA MET A 36 3.23 -7.46 -7.19
C MET A 36 4.29 -8.15 -8.05
N ASP A 37 3.91 -8.67 -9.20
CA ASP A 37 4.81 -9.40 -10.10
C ASP A 37 5.69 -8.46 -10.94
N ILE A 38 5.12 -7.36 -11.44
CA ILE A 38 5.80 -6.44 -12.34
C ILE A 38 6.71 -5.48 -11.58
N ALA A 39 6.23 -4.95 -10.46
CA ALA A 39 6.90 -3.89 -9.73
C ALA A 39 7.87 -4.39 -8.67
N GLU A 40 8.16 -5.68 -8.63
CA GLU A 40 8.97 -6.27 -7.55
C GLU A 40 8.46 -5.84 -6.18
N PHE A 41 7.19 -6.07 -5.94
CA PHE A 41 6.46 -5.62 -4.76
C PHE A 41 6.99 -6.28 -3.48
N LYS A 42 8.10 -5.74 -2.98
CA LYS A 42 8.82 -6.30 -1.85
C LYS A 42 8.89 -5.29 -0.71
N PRO A 43 7.89 -5.26 0.16
CA PRO A 43 7.83 -4.25 1.22
C PRO A 43 9.01 -4.32 2.18
N TRP A 44 9.61 -5.51 2.33
CA TRP A 44 10.78 -5.72 3.20
C TRP A 44 12.10 -5.20 2.61
N GLU A 45 12.13 -4.81 1.34
CA GLU A 45 13.31 -4.27 0.69
C GLU A 45 13.36 -2.74 0.71
N SER A 46 12.62 -2.12 1.61
CA SER A 46 12.71 -0.68 1.81
C SER A 46 14.12 -0.27 2.24
N PRO A 47 14.65 0.87 1.76
CA PRO A 47 15.92 1.40 2.26
C PRO A 47 15.90 1.68 3.77
N LEU A 48 14.72 1.86 4.37
CA LEU A 48 14.56 1.98 5.81
C LEU A 48 14.33 0.59 6.40
N LYS A 49 15.43 -0.13 6.64
CA LYS A 49 15.37 -1.49 7.17
C LYS A 49 14.63 -1.52 8.51
N GLY A 50 13.71 -2.46 8.63
CA GLY A 50 13.00 -2.74 9.87
C GLY A 50 11.79 -1.86 10.14
N TYR A 51 11.38 -0.99 9.23
CA TYR A 51 10.15 -0.24 9.43
C TYR A 51 8.89 -1.07 9.17
N GLN A 52 9.02 -2.17 8.40
CA GLN A 52 7.93 -3.10 8.18
C GLN A 52 8.16 -4.44 8.88
N ARG A 53 7.06 -5.12 9.21
CA ARG A 53 7.13 -6.46 9.81
C ARG A 53 7.61 -7.48 8.78
N LYS A 54 8.32 -8.51 9.28
CA LYS A 54 8.72 -9.63 8.44
C LYS A 54 7.50 -10.38 7.95
N ASN A 55 7.61 -10.98 6.76
CA ASN A 55 6.62 -11.93 6.27
C ASN A 55 6.43 -13.07 7.26
N ASN A 56 5.19 -13.43 7.49
CA ASN A 56 4.80 -14.57 8.29
C ASN A 56 4.03 -15.54 7.38
N GLU A 57 4.69 -16.59 6.94
CA GLU A 57 4.10 -17.56 6.03
C GLU A 57 2.85 -18.24 6.59
N GLN A 58 2.83 -18.52 7.88
CA GLN A 58 1.67 -19.10 8.54
C GLN A 58 0.46 -18.17 8.41
N LYS A 59 0.65 -16.88 8.67
CA LYS A 59 -0.41 -15.89 8.55
C LYS A 59 -0.89 -15.72 7.11
N ILE A 60 0.05 -15.72 6.16
CA ILE A 60 -0.26 -15.67 4.72
C ILE A 60 -1.10 -16.88 4.32
N ASN A 61 -0.72 -18.07 4.74
CA ASN A 61 -1.45 -19.30 4.45
C ASN A 61 -2.83 -19.32 5.09
N GLN A 62 -2.97 -18.83 6.30
CA GLN A 62 -4.28 -18.68 6.95
C GLN A 62 -5.21 -17.75 6.17
N ILE A 63 -4.69 -16.63 5.69
CA ILE A 63 -5.46 -15.70 4.87
C ILE A 63 -5.86 -16.38 3.54
N ALA A 64 -4.94 -17.10 2.91
CA ALA A 64 -5.23 -17.84 1.68
C ALA A 64 -6.34 -18.86 1.87
N GLU A 65 -6.27 -19.65 2.93
CA GLU A 65 -7.28 -20.68 3.24
C GLU A 65 -8.65 -20.06 3.51
N ARG A 66 -8.70 -18.99 4.30
CA ARG A 66 -9.96 -18.28 4.56
C ARG A 66 -10.55 -17.68 3.31
N THR A 67 -9.71 -17.11 2.45
CA THR A 67 -10.14 -16.55 1.17
C THR A 67 -10.78 -17.58 0.28
N ILE A 68 -10.14 -18.74 0.14
CA ILE A 68 -10.65 -19.85 -0.68
C ILE A 68 -11.95 -20.41 -0.11
N LYS A 69 -12.00 -20.56 1.21
CA LYS A 69 -13.17 -21.13 1.89
C LYS A 69 -14.40 -20.22 1.76
N ASN A 70 -14.20 -18.92 1.65
CA ASN A 70 -15.30 -17.95 1.76
C ASN A 70 -15.20 -16.85 0.70
N LEU A 71 -15.18 -17.24 -0.58
CA LEU A 71 -15.08 -16.31 -1.69
C LEU A 71 -16.24 -15.32 -1.78
N ASP A 72 -17.38 -15.63 -1.19
CA ASP A 72 -18.55 -14.74 -1.18
C ASP A 72 -18.50 -13.71 -0.03
N SER A 73 -17.62 -13.90 0.94
CA SER A 73 -17.53 -13.07 2.13
C SER A 73 -16.06 -12.84 2.50
N LEU A 74 -15.40 -12.02 1.70
CA LEU A 74 -13.97 -11.73 1.90
C LEU A 74 -13.76 -10.73 3.04
N GLU A 75 -13.98 -11.15 4.27
CA GLU A 75 -13.80 -10.30 5.46
C GLU A 75 -12.39 -9.71 5.56
N ALA A 76 -11.40 -10.45 5.06
CA ALA A 76 -10.00 -10.00 5.06
C ALA A 76 -9.76 -8.76 4.19
N LEU A 77 -10.73 -8.34 3.37
CA LEU A 77 -10.58 -7.28 2.39
C LEU A 77 -11.32 -5.99 2.75
N VAL A 78 -11.91 -5.93 3.93
CA VAL A 78 -12.63 -4.72 4.38
C VAL A 78 -11.65 -3.56 4.58
N ASP A 79 -10.49 -3.83 5.14
CA ASP A 79 -9.46 -2.80 5.36
C ASP A 79 -8.65 -2.55 4.08
N ALA A 80 -8.35 -1.29 3.82
CA ALA A 80 -7.56 -0.93 2.65
C ALA A 80 -6.13 -1.47 2.71
N ILE A 81 -5.63 -1.92 1.57
CA ILE A 81 -4.22 -2.20 1.39
C ILE A 81 -3.55 -0.88 1.02
N ASN A 82 -2.51 -0.49 1.74
CA ASN A 82 -1.83 0.78 1.56
C ASN A 82 -0.60 0.62 0.68
N ILE A 83 -0.59 1.31 -0.43
CA ILE A 83 0.44 1.21 -1.46
C ILE A 83 1.05 2.60 -1.66
N ASN A 84 2.39 2.69 -1.69
CA ASN A 84 3.07 3.87 -2.19
C ASN A 84 3.77 3.54 -3.51
N ILE A 85 3.54 4.37 -4.51
CA ILE A 85 4.18 4.22 -5.82
C ILE A 85 5.19 5.34 -6.00
N ARG A 86 6.46 4.95 -6.15
CA ARG A 86 7.59 5.87 -6.33
C ARG A 86 7.80 6.20 -7.81
N GLN A 87 6.72 6.42 -8.53
CA GLN A 87 6.79 6.74 -9.95
C GLN A 87 7.32 8.16 -10.15
N LYS A 88 8.34 8.28 -10.99
CA LYS A 88 8.90 9.58 -11.37
C LYS A 88 7.84 10.41 -12.09
N ASP A 89 7.75 11.69 -11.70
CA ASP A 89 6.79 12.63 -12.28
C ASP A 89 5.33 12.12 -12.22
N ALA A 90 4.96 11.50 -11.10
CA ALA A 90 3.63 10.89 -10.93
C ALA A 90 2.49 11.88 -11.20
N GLU A 91 2.70 13.17 -10.94
CA GLU A 91 1.70 14.20 -11.19
C GLU A 91 1.27 14.29 -12.66
N ALA A 92 2.16 13.93 -13.59
CA ALA A 92 1.84 13.91 -15.01
C ALA A 92 0.90 12.75 -15.39
N TYR A 93 0.78 11.76 -14.52
CA TYR A 93 0.01 10.54 -14.74
C TYR A 93 -1.24 10.44 -13.89
N ILE A 94 -1.49 11.40 -13.00
CA ILE A 94 -2.73 11.50 -12.26
C ILE A 94 -3.55 12.66 -12.82
N LYS A 95 -4.81 12.39 -13.14
CA LYS A 95 -5.67 13.37 -13.78
C LYS A 95 -7.08 13.32 -13.18
N PRO A 96 -7.67 14.49 -12.92
CA PRO A 96 -9.08 14.52 -12.54
C PRO A 96 -9.94 14.01 -13.69
N LEU A 97 -11.00 13.27 -13.37
CA LEU A 97 -11.99 12.83 -14.36
C LEU A 97 -12.69 14.03 -14.99
N ASP A 98 -12.96 15.06 -14.19
CA ASP A 98 -13.46 16.33 -14.66
C ASP A 98 -12.34 17.37 -14.51
N LYS A 99 -11.87 17.91 -15.64
CA LYS A 99 -10.78 18.90 -15.67
C LYS A 99 -11.05 20.13 -14.80
N ASN A 100 -12.30 20.45 -14.57
CA ASN A 100 -12.70 21.59 -13.75
C ASN A 100 -12.82 21.27 -12.27
N ASN A 101 -12.61 20.00 -11.89
CA ASN A 101 -12.84 19.48 -10.54
C ASN A 101 -11.61 18.76 -9.95
N ASP A 102 -10.44 19.34 -10.11
CA ASP A 102 -9.23 18.83 -9.43
C ASP A 102 -9.25 19.29 -7.98
N ARG A 103 -9.91 18.51 -7.13
CA ARG A 103 -10.11 18.85 -5.71
C ARG A 103 -10.14 17.62 -4.84
N TYR A 104 -10.00 17.80 -3.54
CA TYR A 104 -10.24 16.74 -2.57
C TYR A 104 -11.72 16.33 -2.63
N GLY A 105 -11.96 15.02 -2.60
CA GLY A 105 -13.28 14.44 -2.86
C GLY A 105 -13.57 14.21 -4.34
N GLY A 106 -12.75 14.71 -5.24
CA GLY A 106 -12.90 14.54 -6.69
C GLY A 106 -12.35 13.21 -7.18
N PHE A 107 -12.97 12.70 -8.26
CA PHE A 107 -12.52 11.48 -8.92
C PHE A 107 -11.29 11.75 -9.78
N HIS A 108 -10.32 10.86 -9.69
CA HIS A 108 -9.06 10.92 -10.43
C HIS A 108 -8.74 9.55 -11.03
N THR A 109 -7.95 9.56 -12.09
CA THR A 109 -7.34 8.35 -12.62
C THR A 109 -5.83 8.50 -12.50
N PHE A 110 -5.16 7.41 -12.17
CA PHE A 110 -3.70 7.33 -12.13
C PHE A 110 -3.24 6.16 -12.98
N THR A 111 -2.28 6.42 -13.87
CA THR A 111 -1.66 5.38 -14.68
C THR A 111 -0.31 5.02 -14.09
N TYR A 112 -0.21 3.79 -13.57
CA TYR A 112 1.05 3.27 -13.07
C TYR A 112 1.88 2.71 -14.21
N ILE A 113 3.12 3.19 -14.33
CA ILE A 113 4.11 2.75 -15.32
C ILE A 113 5.30 2.16 -14.54
N PRO A 114 5.45 0.83 -14.49
CA PRO A 114 6.47 0.18 -13.66
C PRO A 114 7.90 0.61 -13.97
N SER A 115 8.20 0.95 -15.23
CA SER A 115 9.54 1.41 -15.61
C SER A 115 9.92 2.77 -15.02
N LEU A 116 8.96 3.55 -14.55
CA LEU A 116 9.18 4.88 -13.97
C LEU A 116 9.29 4.88 -12.44
N GLY A 117 9.03 3.77 -11.81
CA GLY A 117 9.15 3.66 -10.36
C GLY A 117 8.44 2.44 -9.82
N LYS A 118 8.90 1.98 -8.66
CA LYS A 118 8.37 0.78 -8.02
C LYS A 118 7.17 1.09 -7.15
N ALA A 119 6.29 0.10 -7.02
CA ALA A 119 5.22 0.11 -6.02
C ALA A 119 5.71 -0.59 -4.75
N PHE A 120 5.38 -0.01 -3.60
CA PHE A 120 5.73 -0.55 -2.30
C PHE A 120 4.48 -0.71 -1.44
N LEU A 121 4.43 -1.81 -0.74
CA LEU A 121 3.35 -2.09 0.19
C LEU A 121 3.67 -1.46 1.54
N VAL A 122 2.94 -0.42 1.86
CA VAL A 122 3.13 0.28 3.14
C VAL A 122 2.46 -0.51 4.27
N ASP A 123 1.23 -0.99 4.03
CA ASP A 123 0.50 -1.84 4.98
C ASP A 123 -0.38 -2.83 4.23
N GLY A 124 -0.66 -3.97 4.88
CA GLY A 124 -1.47 -5.03 4.29
C GLY A 124 -0.67 -6.08 3.53
N GLN A 125 0.61 -6.22 3.81
CA GLN A 125 1.48 -7.18 3.10
C GLN A 125 1.01 -8.62 3.24
N HIS A 126 0.54 -9.04 4.41
CA HIS A 126 0.05 -10.40 4.62
C HIS A 126 -1.23 -10.66 3.85
N ARG A 127 -2.12 -9.68 3.78
CA ARG A 127 -3.35 -9.78 2.99
C ARG A 127 -3.04 -9.88 1.50
N ALA A 128 -2.16 -9.03 0.99
CA ALA A 128 -1.77 -9.06 -0.41
C ALA A 128 -1.12 -10.40 -0.79
N LYS A 129 -0.18 -10.86 0.01
CA LYS A 129 0.47 -12.16 -0.19
C LYS A 129 -0.51 -13.32 -0.03
N GLY A 130 -1.45 -13.23 0.89
CA GLY A 130 -2.50 -14.22 1.09
C GLY A 130 -3.41 -14.35 -0.12
N LEU A 131 -3.78 -13.24 -0.73
CA LEU A 131 -4.57 -13.23 -1.97
C LEU A 131 -3.79 -13.85 -3.13
N GLN A 132 -2.52 -13.52 -3.27
CA GLN A 132 -1.65 -14.12 -4.28
C GLN A 132 -1.53 -15.64 -4.08
N ALA A 133 -1.33 -16.09 -2.85
CA ALA A 133 -1.25 -17.50 -2.52
C ALA A 133 -2.57 -18.24 -2.79
N ALA A 134 -3.71 -17.61 -2.49
CA ALA A 134 -5.03 -18.16 -2.79
C ALA A 134 -5.21 -18.36 -4.30
N ALA A 135 -4.85 -17.36 -5.10
CA ALA A 135 -4.95 -17.45 -6.55
C ALA A 135 -4.05 -18.57 -7.10
N SER A 136 -2.82 -18.69 -6.62
CA SER A 136 -1.90 -19.73 -7.03
C SER A 136 -2.43 -21.12 -6.69
N LYS A 137 -3.01 -21.28 -5.49
CA LYS A 137 -3.58 -22.58 -5.08
C LYS A 137 -4.78 -22.96 -5.93
N LEU A 138 -5.68 -22.02 -6.18
CA LEU A 138 -6.85 -22.29 -7.03
C LEU A 138 -6.43 -22.66 -8.45
N GLN A 139 -5.39 -22.04 -8.98
CA GLN A 139 -4.86 -22.37 -10.29
C GLN A 139 -4.22 -23.77 -10.31
N ASN A 140 -3.41 -24.10 -9.31
CA ASN A 140 -2.77 -25.40 -9.20
C ASN A 140 -3.77 -26.53 -9.03
N ASP A 141 -4.85 -26.27 -8.31
CA ASP A 141 -5.94 -27.24 -8.09
C ASP A 141 -6.95 -27.25 -9.26
N LYS A 142 -6.68 -26.48 -10.32
CA LYS A 142 -7.54 -26.35 -11.51
C LYS A 142 -8.97 -25.91 -11.20
N LYS A 143 -9.14 -25.14 -10.15
CA LYS A 143 -10.43 -24.55 -9.77
C LYS A 143 -10.62 -23.20 -10.46
N PHE A 144 -10.82 -23.25 -11.77
CA PHE A 144 -10.77 -22.05 -12.60
C PHE A 144 -11.98 -21.12 -12.41
N ASN A 145 -13.14 -21.64 -12.06
CA ASN A 145 -14.31 -20.79 -11.79
C ASN A 145 -14.11 -19.99 -10.54
N GLU A 146 -13.60 -20.61 -9.49
CA GLU A 146 -13.27 -19.93 -8.23
C GLU A 146 -12.13 -18.95 -8.41
N LEU A 147 -11.13 -19.31 -9.20
CA LEU A 147 -10.01 -18.42 -9.54
C LEU A 147 -10.51 -17.16 -10.26
N ASP A 148 -11.36 -17.32 -11.25
CA ASP A 148 -11.91 -16.20 -12.00
C ASP A 148 -12.70 -15.26 -11.08
N LYS A 149 -13.50 -15.82 -10.19
CA LYS A 149 -14.25 -15.05 -9.20
C LYS A 149 -13.32 -14.25 -8.28
N LEU A 150 -12.27 -14.89 -7.77
CA LEU A 150 -11.28 -14.22 -6.92
C LEU A 150 -10.58 -13.09 -7.68
N LEU A 151 -10.09 -13.37 -8.89
CA LEU A 151 -9.32 -12.39 -9.67
C LEU A 151 -10.14 -11.16 -10.05
N ASN A 152 -11.46 -11.31 -10.20
CA ASN A 152 -12.36 -10.20 -10.54
C ASN A 152 -12.98 -9.51 -9.32
N THR A 153 -12.62 -9.93 -8.12
CA THR A 153 -13.07 -9.28 -6.88
C THR A 153 -12.32 -7.98 -6.67
N PHE A 154 -13.05 -6.91 -6.37
CA PHE A 154 -12.47 -5.61 -6.05
C PHE A 154 -12.05 -5.56 -4.57
N ILE A 155 -10.91 -4.96 -4.33
CA ILE A 155 -10.38 -4.72 -3.00
C ILE A 155 -10.14 -3.24 -2.78
N ASN A 156 -10.27 -2.80 -1.53
CA ASN A 156 -9.99 -1.42 -1.16
C ASN A 156 -8.49 -1.17 -1.12
N ILE A 157 -8.07 -0.06 -1.71
CA ILE A 157 -6.69 0.42 -1.63
C ILE A 157 -6.64 1.86 -1.15
N SER A 158 -5.55 2.20 -0.50
CA SER A 158 -5.15 3.56 -0.23
C SER A 158 -3.79 3.79 -0.89
N LEU A 159 -3.69 4.86 -1.68
CA LEU A 159 -2.54 5.11 -2.53
C LEU A 159 -1.88 6.43 -2.19
N THR A 160 -0.56 6.42 -2.12
CA THR A 160 0.27 7.63 -2.09
C THR A 160 1.26 7.58 -3.24
N LEU A 161 1.68 8.75 -3.70
CA LEU A 161 2.57 8.89 -4.86
C LEU A 161 3.77 9.74 -4.46
N THR A 162 4.67 9.19 -3.67
CA THR A 162 5.88 9.92 -3.26
C THR A 162 7.14 9.12 -3.57
N GLU A 163 8.15 9.80 -4.09
CA GLU A 163 9.48 9.24 -4.25
C GLU A 163 10.31 9.37 -2.96
N ASP A 164 9.85 10.17 -2.01
CA ASP A 164 10.55 10.38 -0.75
C ASP A 164 10.30 9.20 0.19
N VAL A 165 11.35 8.40 0.41
CA VAL A 165 11.29 7.19 1.24
C VAL A 165 10.95 7.49 2.69
N TYR A 166 11.28 8.68 3.19
CA TYR A 166 10.96 9.07 4.56
C TYR A 166 9.49 9.43 4.71
N LYS A 167 8.90 10.05 3.70
CA LYS A 167 7.45 10.29 3.67
C LYS A 167 6.68 8.96 3.59
N GLU A 168 7.16 8.01 2.80
CA GLU A 168 6.59 6.67 2.76
C GLU A 168 6.64 6.00 4.13
N ALA A 169 7.79 6.04 4.79
CA ALA A 169 7.95 5.47 6.13
C ALA A 169 7.10 6.20 7.17
N TYR A 170 6.96 7.50 7.05
CA TYR A 170 6.08 8.28 7.91
C TYR A 170 4.61 7.88 7.73
N THR A 171 4.20 7.62 6.49
CA THR A 171 2.86 7.09 6.20
C THR A 171 2.62 5.76 6.91
N PHE A 172 3.59 4.86 6.87
CA PHE A 172 3.53 3.60 7.61
C PHE A 172 3.36 3.83 9.11
N TYR A 173 4.13 4.77 9.66
CA TYR A 173 4.02 5.13 11.07
C TYR A 173 2.61 5.64 11.41
N LEU A 174 2.05 6.55 10.61
CA LEU A 174 0.72 7.10 10.83
C LEU A 174 -0.36 6.02 10.83
N ILE A 175 -0.29 5.09 9.88
CA ILE A 175 -1.26 4.00 9.77
C ILE A 175 -1.21 3.10 11.00
N ASN A 176 -0.01 2.85 11.53
CA ASN A 176 0.20 1.88 12.59
C ASN A 176 0.25 2.46 14.01
N GLN A 177 0.24 3.79 14.16
CA GLN A 177 0.43 4.40 15.47
C GLN A 177 -0.70 4.06 16.46
N TYR A 178 -1.91 3.79 15.96
CA TYR A 178 -3.05 3.41 16.78
C TYR A 178 -3.34 1.90 16.73
N ALA A 179 -2.67 1.19 15.85
CA ALA A 179 -2.75 -0.26 15.78
C ALA A 179 -1.60 -0.84 16.61
N LYS A 180 -1.90 -1.89 17.41
CA LYS A 180 -0.87 -2.56 18.22
C LYS A 180 0.04 -3.46 17.39
N SER A 181 0.26 -3.13 16.12
CA SER A 181 0.96 -3.98 15.16
C SER A 181 2.45 -3.65 15.00
N VAL A 182 2.88 -2.47 15.47
CA VAL A 182 4.29 -2.05 15.46
C VAL A 182 4.74 -1.88 16.90
N SER A 183 5.91 -2.45 17.26
CA SER A 183 6.44 -2.26 18.59
C SER A 183 6.78 -0.78 18.82
N PRO A 184 6.68 -0.28 20.07
CA PRO A 184 7.10 1.08 20.38
C PRO A 184 8.56 1.35 19.98
N GLU A 185 9.41 0.35 20.11
CA GLU A 185 10.83 0.44 19.72
C GLU A 185 11.00 0.61 18.22
N GLY A 186 10.23 -0.11 17.41
CA GLY A 186 10.26 0.01 15.95
C GLY A 186 9.78 1.39 15.49
N ALA A 187 8.72 1.92 16.08
CA ALA A 187 8.21 3.25 15.78
C ALA A 187 9.24 4.32 16.16
N THR A 188 9.86 4.20 17.34
CA THR A 188 10.91 5.11 17.80
C THR A 188 12.11 5.11 16.87
N ARG A 189 12.57 3.92 16.46
CA ARG A 189 13.68 3.80 15.51
C ARG A 189 13.38 4.49 14.19
N LEU A 190 12.17 4.29 13.66
CA LEU A 190 11.76 4.92 12.42
C LEU A 190 11.82 6.44 12.51
N MET A 191 11.31 7.00 13.61
CA MET A 191 11.32 8.44 13.83
C MET A 191 12.75 8.99 13.95
N VAL A 192 13.62 8.27 14.64
CA VAL A 192 15.04 8.66 14.80
C VAL A 192 15.75 8.64 13.46
N GLU A 193 15.59 7.59 12.66
CA GLU A 193 16.18 7.51 11.33
C GLU A 193 15.70 8.65 10.43
N GLY A 194 14.39 8.94 10.44
CA GLY A 194 13.84 10.05 9.69
C GLY A 194 14.39 11.39 10.12
N PHE A 195 14.52 11.61 11.43
CA PHE A 195 15.10 12.82 12.00
C PHE A 195 16.56 13.00 11.59
N GLU A 196 17.37 11.97 11.76
CA GLU A 196 18.82 12.00 11.44
C GLU A 196 19.06 12.26 9.95
N ASN A 197 18.17 11.83 9.08
CA ASN A 197 18.29 12.04 7.65
C ASN A 197 17.66 13.35 7.16
N GLY A 198 17.27 14.22 8.08
CA GLY A 198 16.89 15.60 7.77
C GLY A 198 15.49 15.78 7.19
N SER A 199 14.61 14.77 7.29
CA SER A 199 13.22 14.93 6.88
C SER A 199 12.50 15.92 7.79
N VAL A 200 11.98 17.02 7.23
CA VAL A 200 11.29 18.04 8.00
C VAL A 200 10.04 17.49 8.68
N GLU A 201 9.31 16.62 7.99
CA GLU A 201 8.12 15.98 8.53
C GLU A 201 8.44 15.12 9.74
N PHE A 202 9.51 14.33 9.67
CA PHE A 202 9.97 13.51 10.79
C PHE A 202 10.52 14.34 11.93
N GLN A 203 11.23 15.42 11.64
CA GLN A 203 11.73 16.33 12.66
C GLN A 203 10.58 16.94 13.45
N ASN A 204 9.56 17.41 12.79
CA ASN A 204 8.37 17.97 13.43
C ASN A 204 7.63 16.94 14.27
N GLU A 205 7.48 15.71 13.74
CA GLU A 205 6.80 14.63 14.45
C GLU A 205 7.56 14.17 15.68
N VAL A 206 8.87 14.04 15.59
CA VAL A 206 9.73 13.67 16.74
C VAL A 206 9.61 14.72 17.83
N THR A 207 9.63 16.00 17.48
CA THR A 207 9.48 17.10 18.45
C THR A 207 8.12 17.03 19.14
N SER A 208 7.02 16.86 18.40
CA SER A 208 5.68 16.72 18.96
C SER A 208 5.57 15.51 19.87
N HIS A 209 6.11 14.37 19.45
CA HIS A 209 6.07 13.13 20.22
C HIS A 209 6.85 13.28 21.54
N ASN A 210 8.05 13.82 21.47
CA ASN A 210 8.87 14.04 22.65
C ASN A 210 8.19 14.99 23.64
N THR A 211 7.56 16.04 23.16
CA THR A 211 6.80 16.97 24.00
C THR A 211 5.69 16.26 24.75
N LYS A 212 4.90 15.43 24.06
CA LYS A 212 3.83 14.64 24.67
C LYS A 212 4.38 13.66 25.70
N THR A 213 5.43 12.95 25.36
CA THR A 213 6.05 11.96 26.25
C THR A 213 6.63 12.61 27.50
N THR A 214 7.18 13.81 27.38
CA THR A 214 7.74 14.54 28.51
C THR A 214 6.65 15.04 29.47
N ILE A 215 5.49 15.39 28.93
CA ILE A 215 4.36 15.86 29.73
C ILE A 215 3.67 14.70 30.46
N ASP A 216 3.60 13.56 29.80
CA ASP A 216 3.00 12.34 30.35
C ASP A 216 3.93 11.66 31.36
#